data_b89e01d860d39f3a54ec1836e0047957
#
_entry.id   b89e01d860d39f3a54ec1836e0047957
#
_cell.length_a   1.000
_cell.length_b   1.000
_cell.length_c   1.000
_cell.angle_alpha   90.00
_cell.angle_beta   90.00
_cell.angle_gamma   90.00
#
_symmetry.space_group_name_H-M   'P 1'
#
loop_
_entity.id
_entity.type
_entity.pdbx_description
1 polymer ?
#
loop_
_entity_poly.entity_id
_entity_poly.type
_entity_poly.pdbx_seq_one_letter_code
_entity_poly.pdbx_strand_id
1 'polypeptide(L)'
;DGQALAAHGSAAPALLPAAGRGVEVVALVPAGQLSWQRVTLPRGVGPGAPRLRSVLDGLLEDQLLDDAGALHFALEPGAQGGASAWVAVCDRAWLAAHLNALEGAGRTVHRIVPELPPQDGPLRLWVTGEPERAQLLMSGAGVPGGAQALPFSPGALALLPESAADTPAPEL
;
A
#
# COMPACT_ATOMS: atom_id res chain seq x y z
N ASP A 1 2.67 25.42 -5.69
CA ASP A 1 2.52 25.25 -4.23
C ASP A 1 1.19 24.55 -3.92
N GLY A 2 1.00 23.33 -4.34
CA GLY A 2 -0.26 22.61 -4.23
C GLY A 2 -0.23 21.48 -3.20
N GLN A 3 0.33 21.68 -2.01
CA GLN A 3 0.52 20.60 -1.04
C GLN A 3 -0.17 20.83 0.30
N ALA A 4 -1.22 21.63 0.35
CA ALA A 4 -2.02 21.77 1.56
C ALA A 4 -3.30 20.94 1.45
N LEU A 5 -3.63 20.20 2.52
CA LEU A 5 -4.91 19.56 2.67
C LEU A 5 -6.00 20.64 2.80
N ALA A 6 -6.88 20.75 1.82
CA ALA A 6 -7.93 21.77 1.79
C ALA A 6 -9.16 21.34 2.60
N ALA A 7 -9.50 20.05 2.57
CA ALA A 7 -10.60 19.47 3.33
C ALA A 7 -10.44 17.95 3.42
N HIS A 8 -11.00 17.37 4.47
CA HIS A 8 -11.12 15.93 4.59
C HIS A 8 -12.53 15.57 5.08
N GLY A 9 -12.97 14.35 4.81
CA GLY A 9 -14.26 13.85 5.26
C GLY A 9 -14.45 12.39 4.88
N SER A 10 -15.49 11.76 5.47
CA SER A 10 -15.89 10.39 5.17
C SER A 10 -17.30 10.38 4.62
N ALA A 11 -17.50 9.71 3.48
CA ALA A 11 -18.81 9.58 2.85
C ALA A 11 -18.87 8.33 1.97
N ALA A 12 -20.07 7.83 1.71
CA ALA A 12 -20.26 6.82 0.67
C ALA A 12 -19.82 7.36 -0.71
N PRO A 13 -19.36 6.51 -1.64
CA PRO A 13 -18.85 6.95 -2.94
C PRO A 13 -19.76 7.91 -3.70
N ALA A 14 -21.07 7.69 -3.64
CA ALA A 14 -22.07 8.55 -4.30
C ALA A 14 -22.17 9.97 -3.70
N LEU A 15 -21.78 10.14 -2.44
CA LEU A 15 -21.84 11.40 -1.71
C LEU A 15 -20.52 12.18 -1.73
N LEU A 16 -19.45 11.60 -2.26
CA LEU A 16 -18.18 12.30 -2.41
C LEU A 16 -18.33 13.51 -3.35
N PRO A 17 -17.60 14.61 -3.13
CA PRO A 17 -17.61 15.75 -4.05
C PRO A 17 -17.27 15.32 -5.47
N ALA A 18 -17.94 15.91 -6.46
CA ALA A 18 -17.58 15.66 -7.87
C ALA A 18 -16.18 16.20 -8.14
N ALA A 19 -15.36 15.40 -8.84
CA ALA A 19 -14.09 15.88 -9.34
C ALA A 19 -14.37 16.97 -10.42
N GLY A 20 -13.82 18.17 -10.22
CA GLY A 20 -13.86 19.25 -11.19
C GLY A 20 -12.99 18.95 -12.41
N ARG A 21 -13.06 19.82 -13.44
CA ARG A 21 -12.17 19.71 -14.60
C ARG A 21 -10.71 19.87 -14.16
N GLY A 22 -9.83 18.96 -14.62
CA GLY A 22 -8.41 19.00 -14.30
C GLY A 22 -8.05 18.49 -12.89
N VAL A 23 -9.00 17.92 -12.16
CA VAL A 23 -8.77 17.28 -10.86
C VAL A 23 -8.41 15.82 -11.07
N GLU A 24 -7.30 15.39 -10.51
CA GLU A 24 -6.89 13.98 -10.47
C GLU A 24 -7.56 13.28 -9.27
N VAL A 25 -8.23 12.17 -9.53
CA VAL A 25 -8.75 11.28 -8.47
C VAL A 25 -7.74 10.17 -8.25
N VAL A 26 -7.14 10.16 -7.07
CA VAL A 26 -6.18 9.14 -6.65
C VAL A 26 -6.85 8.24 -5.63
N ALA A 27 -6.90 6.94 -5.92
CA ALA A 27 -7.34 5.93 -4.95
C ALA A 27 -6.16 5.55 -4.06
N LEU A 28 -6.31 5.74 -2.76
CA LEU A 28 -5.34 5.34 -1.76
C LEU A 28 -5.75 3.97 -1.20
N VAL A 29 -4.89 2.96 -1.36
CA VAL A 29 -5.12 1.63 -0.79
C VAL A 29 -4.61 1.62 0.65
N PRO A 30 -5.49 1.35 1.64
CA PRO A 30 -5.10 1.32 3.04
C PRO A 30 -3.97 0.33 3.31
N ALA A 31 -3.03 0.69 4.18
CA ALA A 31 -1.88 -0.16 4.50
C ALA A 31 -2.29 -1.54 5.04
N GLY A 32 -3.40 -1.61 5.80
CA GLY A 32 -3.94 -2.87 6.31
C GLY A 32 -4.52 -3.82 5.25
N GLN A 33 -4.67 -3.37 3.99
CA GLN A 33 -5.11 -4.19 2.86
C GLN A 33 -3.95 -4.63 1.96
N LEU A 34 -2.73 -4.27 2.34
CA LEU A 34 -1.53 -4.55 1.58
C LEU A 34 -0.59 -5.46 2.37
N SER A 35 0.02 -6.40 1.67
CA SER A 35 1.27 -7.02 2.08
C SER A 35 2.35 -6.72 1.05
N TRP A 36 3.60 -6.75 1.48
CA TRP A 36 4.73 -6.40 0.65
C TRP A 36 5.71 -7.57 0.58
N GLN A 37 6.14 -7.87 -0.63
CA GLN A 37 7.11 -8.92 -0.90
C GLN A 37 8.30 -8.33 -1.65
N ARG A 38 9.50 -8.75 -1.30
CA ARG A 38 10.71 -8.33 -2.00
C ARG A 38 11.17 -9.45 -2.93
N VAL A 39 11.25 -9.16 -4.23
CA VAL A 39 11.64 -10.14 -5.23
C VAL A 39 12.82 -9.63 -6.05
N THR A 40 13.59 -10.55 -6.62
CA THR A 40 14.60 -10.21 -7.63
C THR A 40 14.01 -10.50 -9.01
N LEU A 41 13.79 -9.45 -9.79
CA LEU A 41 13.22 -9.60 -11.12
C LEU A 41 14.24 -10.21 -12.10
N PRO A 42 13.84 -11.17 -12.95
CA PRO A 42 14.70 -11.65 -14.03
C PRO A 42 15.05 -10.53 -15.00
N ARG A 43 16.22 -10.60 -15.61
CA ARG A 43 16.64 -9.64 -16.64
C ARG A 43 15.62 -9.58 -17.78
N GLY A 44 15.29 -8.37 -18.21
CA GLY A 44 14.31 -8.13 -19.26
C GLY A 44 12.85 -8.24 -18.83
N VAL A 45 12.59 -8.36 -17.52
CA VAL A 45 11.24 -8.29 -16.94
C VAL A 45 11.16 -7.02 -16.09
N GLY A 46 10.19 -6.16 -16.38
CA GLY A 46 9.94 -4.92 -15.65
C GLY A 46 8.47 -4.52 -15.76
N PRO A 47 8.10 -3.34 -15.25
CA PRO A 47 6.75 -2.81 -15.39
C PRO A 47 6.35 -2.80 -16.88
N GLY A 48 5.17 -3.33 -17.19
CA GLY A 48 4.67 -3.41 -18.56
C GLY A 48 5.17 -4.61 -19.39
N ALA A 49 6.03 -5.48 -18.86
CA ALA A 49 6.40 -6.72 -19.55
C ALA A 49 5.17 -7.65 -19.68
N PRO A 50 4.83 -8.18 -20.86
CA PRO A 50 3.64 -9.01 -21.06
C PRO A 50 3.57 -10.24 -20.14
N ARG A 51 4.73 -10.79 -19.76
CA ARG A 51 4.84 -11.96 -18.87
C ARG A 51 5.06 -11.60 -17.39
N LEU A 52 5.00 -10.33 -17.03
CA LEU A 52 5.26 -9.89 -15.64
C LEU A 52 4.41 -10.67 -14.64
N ARG A 53 3.11 -10.80 -14.93
CA ARG A 53 2.18 -11.49 -14.03
C ARG A 53 2.62 -12.94 -13.75
N SER A 54 2.89 -13.73 -14.78
CA SER A 54 3.30 -15.13 -14.62
C SER A 54 4.67 -15.28 -13.94
N VAL A 55 5.58 -14.32 -14.15
CA VAL A 55 6.86 -14.28 -13.44
C VAL A 55 6.65 -14.01 -11.95
N LEU A 56 5.79 -13.05 -11.59
CA LEU A 56 5.48 -12.77 -10.19
C LEU A 56 4.74 -13.94 -9.53
N ASP A 57 3.82 -14.61 -10.23
CA ASP A 57 3.14 -15.81 -9.72
C ASP A 57 4.19 -16.85 -9.29
N GLY A 58 5.18 -17.15 -10.14
CA GLY A 58 6.22 -18.13 -9.81
C GLY A 58 7.22 -17.65 -8.73
N LEU A 59 7.56 -16.36 -8.71
CA LEU A 59 8.48 -15.83 -7.69
C LEU A 59 7.86 -15.76 -6.28
N LEU A 60 6.54 -15.67 -6.21
CA LEU A 60 5.81 -15.46 -4.96
C LEU A 60 5.09 -16.72 -4.47
N GLU A 61 5.08 -17.81 -5.25
CA GLU A 61 4.35 -19.04 -4.94
C GLU A 61 4.58 -19.56 -3.52
N ASP A 62 5.83 -19.58 -3.07
CA ASP A 62 6.21 -20.06 -1.73
C ASP A 62 6.06 -18.98 -0.63
N GLN A 63 5.74 -17.75 -0.98
CA GLN A 63 5.67 -16.61 -0.05
C GLN A 63 4.23 -16.19 0.25
N LEU A 64 3.28 -16.67 -0.52
CA LEU A 64 1.87 -16.33 -0.41
C LEU A 64 1.11 -17.43 0.34
N LEU A 65 0.16 -17.00 1.17
CA LEU A 65 -0.75 -17.91 1.87
C LEU A 65 -2.00 -18.19 1.03
N ASP A 66 -2.37 -17.25 0.17
CA ASP A 66 -3.56 -17.31 -0.67
C ASP A 66 -3.20 -17.70 -2.11
N ASP A 67 -4.19 -18.20 -2.84
CA ASP A 67 -4.06 -18.47 -4.27
C ASP A 67 -3.64 -17.19 -5.02
N ALA A 68 -2.51 -17.25 -5.72
CA ALA A 68 -2.03 -16.16 -6.56
C ALA A 68 -3.11 -15.65 -7.53
N GLY A 69 -4.00 -16.52 -7.99
CA GLY A 69 -5.15 -16.16 -8.83
C GLY A 69 -6.12 -15.17 -8.18
N ALA A 70 -6.29 -15.22 -6.85
CA ALA A 70 -7.13 -14.31 -6.10
C ALA A 70 -6.46 -12.97 -5.77
N LEU A 71 -5.15 -12.85 -5.98
CA LEU A 71 -4.36 -11.69 -5.59
C LEU A 71 -4.07 -10.75 -6.76
N HIS A 72 -3.95 -9.47 -6.45
CA HIS A 72 -3.44 -8.42 -7.34
C HIS A 72 -2.01 -8.08 -6.93
N PHE A 73 -1.13 -7.98 -7.92
CA PHE A 73 0.27 -7.60 -7.74
C PHE A 73 0.58 -6.29 -8.44
N ALA A 74 1.30 -5.41 -7.77
CA ALA A 74 1.83 -4.19 -8.34
C ALA A 74 3.31 -4.02 -7.96
N LEU A 75 4.16 -3.80 -8.97
CA LEU A 75 5.56 -3.46 -8.75
C LEU A 75 5.72 -2.02 -8.29
N GLU A 76 6.73 -1.78 -7.47
CA GLU A 76 7.16 -0.43 -7.15
C GLU A 76 7.50 0.38 -8.42
N PRO A 77 7.27 1.70 -8.41
CA PRO A 77 7.65 2.56 -9.52
C PRO A 77 9.16 2.48 -9.80
N GLY A 78 9.53 2.38 -11.07
CA GLY A 78 10.93 2.34 -11.48
C GLY A 78 11.63 0.99 -11.33
N ALA A 79 10.93 -0.07 -10.93
CA ALA A 79 11.51 -1.42 -10.85
C ALA A 79 12.15 -1.84 -12.18
N GLN A 80 13.34 -2.46 -12.10
CA GLN A 80 14.13 -2.85 -13.26
C GLN A 80 14.44 -4.35 -13.24
N GLY A 81 14.43 -4.97 -14.42
CA GLY A 81 14.86 -6.35 -14.58
C GLY A 81 16.31 -6.55 -14.18
N GLY A 82 16.58 -7.61 -13.41
CA GLY A 82 17.89 -7.91 -12.82
C GLY A 82 18.13 -7.27 -11.46
N ALA A 83 17.21 -6.46 -10.95
CA ALA A 83 17.29 -5.81 -9.65
C ALA A 83 16.25 -6.34 -8.67
N SER A 84 16.49 -6.09 -7.39
CA SER A 84 15.50 -6.31 -6.32
C SER A 84 14.42 -5.23 -6.40
N ALA A 85 13.17 -5.64 -6.20
CA ALA A 85 12.03 -4.74 -6.27
C ALA A 85 10.95 -5.13 -5.24
N TRP A 86 10.20 -4.15 -4.76
CA TRP A 86 9.03 -4.39 -3.93
C TRP A 86 7.79 -4.68 -4.78
N VAL A 87 7.01 -5.63 -4.32
CA VAL A 87 5.71 -5.99 -4.89
C VAL A 87 4.65 -5.77 -3.82
N ALA A 88 3.72 -4.89 -4.11
CA ALA A 88 2.49 -4.77 -3.34
C ALA A 88 1.54 -5.90 -3.71
N VAL A 89 0.95 -6.52 -2.72
CA VAL A 89 0.01 -7.63 -2.86
C VAL A 89 -1.28 -7.29 -2.12
N CYS A 90 -2.42 -7.41 -2.77
CA CYS A 90 -3.74 -7.27 -2.13
C CYS A 90 -4.77 -8.22 -2.75
N ASP A 91 -5.90 -8.40 -2.05
CA ASP A 91 -7.04 -9.13 -2.57
C ASP A 91 -7.60 -8.44 -3.81
N ARG A 92 -7.68 -9.18 -4.92
CA ARG A 92 -8.16 -8.68 -6.22
C ARG A 92 -9.64 -8.33 -6.19
N ALA A 93 -10.46 -9.14 -5.54
CA ALA A 93 -11.90 -8.92 -5.49
C ALA A 93 -12.23 -7.70 -4.64
N TRP A 94 -11.53 -7.53 -3.51
CA TRP A 94 -11.65 -6.35 -2.67
C TRP A 94 -11.29 -5.07 -3.45
N LEU A 95 -10.14 -5.05 -4.12
CA LEU A 95 -9.70 -3.89 -4.90
C LEU A 95 -10.70 -3.56 -6.01
N ALA A 96 -11.12 -4.57 -6.78
CA ALA A 96 -12.08 -4.39 -7.86
C ALA A 96 -13.42 -3.86 -7.36
N ALA A 97 -13.95 -4.36 -6.24
CA ALA A 97 -15.22 -3.92 -5.67
C ALA A 97 -15.18 -2.43 -5.30
N HIS A 98 -14.07 -1.97 -4.69
CA HIS A 98 -13.93 -0.57 -4.28
C HIS A 98 -13.75 0.37 -5.49
N LEU A 99 -12.96 -0.04 -6.48
CA LEU A 99 -12.81 0.74 -7.72
C LEU A 99 -14.13 0.84 -8.48
N ASN A 100 -14.85 -0.27 -8.63
CA ASN A 100 -16.16 -0.28 -9.29
C ASN A 100 -17.19 0.60 -8.54
N ALA A 101 -17.15 0.63 -7.21
CA ALA A 101 -18.03 1.51 -6.43
C ALA A 101 -17.72 2.99 -6.66
N LEU A 102 -16.45 3.37 -6.78
CA LEU A 102 -16.04 4.74 -7.12
C LEU A 102 -16.45 5.11 -8.54
N GLU A 103 -16.16 4.25 -9.51
CA GLU A 103 -16.47 4.47 -10.93
C GLU A 103 -17.99 4.51 -11.16
N GLY A 104 -18.74 3.60 -10.54
CA GLY A 104 -20.21 3.58 -10.59
C GLY A 104 -20.86 4.83 -10.00
N ALA A 105 -20.15 5.51 -9.09
CA ALA A 105 -20.54 6.81 -8.55
C ALA A 105 -20.01 7.99 -9.39
N GLY A 106 -19.48 7.74 -10.59
CA GLY A 106 -18.93 8.77 -11.48
C GLY A 106 -17.60 9.38 -11.00
N ARG A 107 -16.85 8.63 -10.20
CA ARG A 107 -15.50 9.00 -9.71
C ARG A 107 -14.45 8.21 -10.47
N THR A 108 -14.09 8.66 -11.66
CA THR A 108 -13.05 8.00 -12.47
C THR A 108 -11.71 8.06 -11.74
N VAL A 109 -11.18 6.90 -11.37
CA VAL A 109 -9.87 6.79 -10.71
C VAL A 109 -8.78 6.90 -11.76
N HIS A 110 -7.87 7.86 -11.58
CA HIS A 110 -6.76 8.10 -12.51
C HIS A 110 -5.50 7.34 -12.08
N ARG A 111 -5.34 7.15 -10.77
CA ARG A 111 -4.16 6.49 -10.21
C ARG A 111 -4.53 5.77 -8.91
N ILE A 112 -3.87 4.64 -8.67
CA ILE A 112 -3.97 3.87 -7.42
C ILE A 112 -2.59 3.91 -6.78
N VAL A 113 -2.54 4.24 -5.50
CA VAL A 113 -1.29 4.30 -4.72
C VAL A 113 -1.46 3.64 -3.36
N PRO A 114 -0.42 3.04 -2.79
CA PRO A 114 -0.46 2.56 -1.42
C PRO A 114 -0.44 3.72 -0.43
N GLU A 115 -1.14 3.57 0.69
CA GLU A 115 -1.07 4.52 1.81
C GLU A 115 0.34 4.54 2.40
N LEU A 116 0.97 3.37 2.56
CA LEU A 116 2.30 3.24 3.12
C LEU A 116 3.13 2.27 2.28
N PRO A 117 4.04 2.76 1.42
CA PRO A 117 5.02 1.91 0.75
C PRO A 117 6.20 1.58 1.67
N PRO A 118 6.91 0.45 1.44
CA PRO A 118 8.20 0.21 2.05
C PRO A 118 9.17 1.35 1.76
N GLN A 119 9.97 1.69 2.76
CA GLN A 119 10.98 2.72 2.65
C GLN A 119 12.34 2.16 3.07
N ASP A 120 13.39 2.53 2.35
CA ASP A 120 14.75 2.32 2.82
C ASP A 120 15.07 3.40 3.87
N GLY A 121 15.79 3.02 4.92
CA GLY A 121 16.21 3.95 5.96
C GLY A 121 15.71 3.58 7.36
N PRO A 122 15.76 4.51 8.32
CA PRO A 122 15.36 4.25 9.70
C PRO A 122 13.88 3.89 9.81
N LEU A 123 13.54 3.18 10.87
CA LEU A 123 12.16 2.90 11.22
C LEU A 123 11.39 4.20 11.40
N ARG A 124 10.21 4.27 10.80
CA ARG A 124 9.23 5.35 10.97
C ARG A 124 7.92 4.77 11.43
N LEU A 125 7.27 5.47 12.35
CA LEU A 125 6.02 5.09 12.97
C LEU A 125 4.99 6.20 12.80
N TRP A 126 3.75 5.81 12.49
CA TRP A 126 2.60 6.73 12.47
C TRP A 126 1.43 6.07 13.16
N VAL A 127 0.61 6.87 13.82
CA VAL A 127 -0.69 6.45 14.34
C VAL A 127 -1.75 7.18 13.55
N THR A 128 -2.68 6.44 12.96
CA THR A 128 -3.76 6.99 12.12
C THR A 128 -5.12 6.42 12.53
N GLY A 129 -6.18 7.12 12.17
CA GLY A 129 -7.57 6.70 12.43
C GLY A 129 -8.14 7.30 13.71
N GLU A 130 -9.44 7.03 13.91
CA GLU A 130 -10.16 7.42 15.13
C GLU A 130 -9.69 6.57 16.32
N PRO A 131 -9.76 7.09 17.56
CA PRO A 131 -9.19 6.41 18.75
C PRO A 131 -9.62 4.94 18.90
N GLU A 132 -10.89 4.62 18.59
CA GLU A 132 -11.42 3.27 18.73
C GLU A 132 -10.97 2.31 17.63
N ARG A 133 -10.42 2.84 16.54
CA ARG A 133 -9.97 2.11 15.35
C ARG A 133 -8.60 2.56 14.89
N ALA A 134 -7.82 3.14 15.79
CA ALA A 134 -6.48 3.60 15.47
C ALA A 134 -5.59 2.46 14.99
N GLN A 135 -4.74 2.75 14.04
CA GLN A 135 -3.74 1.83 13.48
C GLN A 135 -2.34 2.39 13.68
N LEU A 136 -1.43 1.49 14.01
CA LEU A 136 0.00 1.75 14.02
C LEU A 136 0.54 1.36 12.64
N LEU A 137 1.03 2.33 11.90
CA LEU A 137 1.69 2.14 10.62
C LEU A 137 3.21 2.19 10.84
N MET A 138 3.92 1.26 10.22
CA MET A 138 5.38 1.13 10.34
C MET A 138 6.00 0.95 8.97
N SER A 139 7.11 1.63 8.71
CA SER A 139 7.94 1.41 7.53
C SER A 139 9.41 1.68 7.83
N GLY A 140 10.31 0.98 7.15
CA GLY A 140 11.76 1.14 7.31
C GLY A 140 12.48 -0.10 7.84
N ALA A 141 13.67 0.12 8.35
CA ALA A 141 14.56 -0.94 8.81
C ALA A 141 13.93 -1.78 9.94
N GLY A 142 14.03 -3.09 9.83
CA GLY A 142 13.52 -4.04 10.83
C GLY A 142 12.00 -4.34 10.71
N VAL A 143 11.27 -3.66 9.83
CA VAL A 143 9.85 -3.95 9.60
C VAL A 143 9.71 -5.15 8.68
N PRO A 144 9.05 -6.25 9.13
CA PRO A 144 8.78 -7.39 8.25
C PRO A 144 8.00 -6.95 7.00
N GLY A 145 8.46 -7.40 5.82
CA GLY A 145 7.87 -6.95 4.56
C GLY A 145 8.12 -5.46 4.23
N GLY A 146 8.94 -4.73 5.01
CA GLY A 146 9.31 -3.34 4.74
C GLY A 146 8.26 -2.29 5.12
N ALA A 147 6.98 -2.66 5.19
CA ALA A 147 5.89 -1.80 5.68
C ALA A 147 4.75 -2.66 6.25
N GLN A 148 4.18 -2.23 7.36
CA GLN A 148 3.10 -2.93 8.06
C GLN A 148 2.08 -1.97 8.67
N ALA A 149 0.83 -2.44 8.78
CA ALA A 149 -0.22 -1.81 9.57
C ALA A 149 -0.74 -2.81 10.60
N LEU A 150 -0.84 -2.38 11.86
CA LEU A 150 -1.39 -3.18 12.96
C LEU A 150 -2.46 -2.36 13.69
N PRO A 151 -3.48 -2.99 14.30
CA PRO A 151 -4.35 -2.31 15.23
C PRO A 151 -3.51 -1.68 16.34
N PHE A 152 -3.72 -0.40 16.65
CA PHE A 152 -2.98 0.29 17.71
C PHE A 152 -3.36 -0.29 19.06
N SER A 153 -2.44 -0.99 19.70
CA SER A 153 -2.66 -1.68 20.98
C SER A 153 -1.33 -1.86 21.72
N PRO A 154 -1.36 -2.10 23.03
CA PRO A 154 -0.14 -2.46 23.77
C PRO A 154 0.59 -3.67 23.19
N GLY A 155 -0.15 -4.66 22.65
CA GLY A 155 0.43 -5.81 21.98
C GLY A 155 1.16 -5.45 20.69
N ALA A 156 0.61 -4.50 19.90
CA ALA A 156 1.28 -4.01 18.69
C ALA A 156 2.59 -3.28 19.03
N LEU A 157 2.61 -2.49 20.11
CA LEU A 157 3.82 -1.81 20.57
C LEU A 157 4.91 -2.80 21.02
N ALA A 158 4.53 -3.95 21.57
CA ALA A 158 5.48 -5.00 21.95
C ALA A 158 6.11 -5.72 20.74
N LEU A 159 5.55 -5.57 19.56
CA LEU A 159 6.06 -6.14 18.29
C LEU A 159 7.01 -5.17 17.55
N LEU A 160 7.23 -3.97 18.09
CA LEU A 160 8.13 -3.01 17.48
C LEU A 160 9.57 -3.57 17.43
N PRO A 161 10.31 -3.34 16.33
CA PRO A 161 11.72 -3.64 16.26
C PRO A 161 12.51 -2.95 17.38
N GLU A 162 13.61 -3.56 17.85
CA GLU A 162 14.45 -2.97 18.89
C GLU A 162 14.95 -1.55 18.55
N SER A 163 15.09 -1.26 17.26
CA SER A 163 15.43 0.09 16.76
C SER A 163 14.37 1.15 17.02
N ALA A 164 13.17 0.76 17.47
CA ALA A 164 12.09 1.71 17.76
C ALA A 164 12.39 2.60 18.98
N ALA A 165 13.27 2.16 19.88
CA ALA A 165 13.65 2.93 21.07
C ALA A 165 14.33 4.28 20.72
N ASP A 166 15.00 4.34 19.56
CA ASP A 166 15.71 5.54 19.08
C ASP A 166 14.87 6.36 18.08
N THR A 167 13.64 5.96 17.84
CA THR A 167 12.76 6.64 16.88
C THR A 167 12.10 7.86 17.53
N PRO A 168 12.15 9.07 16.93
CA PRO A 168 11.45 10.24 17.46
C PRO A 168 9.95 9.95 17.56
N ALA A 169 9.28 10.62 18.52
CA ALA A 169 7.85 10.45 18.74
C ALA A 169 7.08 10.63 17.42
N PRO A 170 6.01 9.83 17.19
CA PRO A 170 5.22 9.90 15.96
C PRO A 170 4.65 11.31 15.78
N GLU A 171 4.75 11.84 14.57
CA GLU A 171 4.09 13.08 14.19
C GLU A 171 2.58 12.82 14.08
N LEU A 172 1.81 13.64 14.78
CA LEU A 172 0.33 13.62 14.78
C LEU A 172 -0.21 14.44 13.61
#